data_2eb4d4b6265886b55258e70310b67a7f
#
_entry.id   2eb4d4b6265886b55258e70310b67a7f
#
_cell.length_a   1.000
_cell.length_b   1.000
_cell.length_c   1.000
_cell.angle_alpha   90.00
_cell.angle_beta   90.00
_cell.angle_gamma   90.00
#
_symmetry.space_group_name_H-M   'P 1'
#
loop_
_entity.id
_entity.type
_entity.pdbx_description
1 polymer ?
#
loop_
_entity_poly.entity_id
_entity_poly.type
_entity_poly.pdbx_seq_one_letter_code
_entity_poly.pdbx_strand_id
1 'polypeptide(L)'
;MSVRIEHDTFGEIEVPEDKYWGAQTERSKRNFPVGKEYMPIEVIYGFAQLKRGAALANHELGKLSDEKKNAIVYACDRILNGELDDHFPLVVWQTGSGTQSNMNVNEVVSYVANEYLKKHGSKEAIHPNDDVNKSQSSNDTFPTAMHVALFHEVEIKLEPALNHLLSLIHISEPT
;
A
#
# COMPACT_ATOMS: atom_id res chain seq x y z
N MET A 1 -15.13 -21.26 2.93
CA MET A 1 -13.93 -20.50 3.28
C MET A 1 -14.16 -19.98 4.69
N SER A 2 -13.16 -20.06 5.55
CA SER A 2 -13.22 -19.46 6.89
C SER A 2 -13.22 -17.92 6.76
N VAL A 3 -13.96 -17.28 7.64
CA VAL A 3 -14.08 -15.81 7.69
C VAL A 3 -13.77 -15.33 9.11
N ARG A 4 -13.21 -14.15 9.22
CA ARG A 4 -13.10 -13.40 10.48
C ARG A 4 -14.04 -12.21 10.45
N ILE A 5 -14.47 -11.76 11.62
CA ILE A 5 -15.28 -10.56 11.76
C ILE A 5 -14.38 -9.36 12.00
N GLU A 6 -14.50 -8.36 11.14
CA GLU A 6 -13.88 -7.06 11.30
C GLU A 6 -14.93 -6.01 11.62
N HIS A 7 -14.51 -4.92 12.26
CA HIS A 7 -15.39 -3.85 12.71
C HIS A 7 -14.93 -2.50 12.18
N ASP A 8 -15.88 -1.67 11.77
CA ASP A 8 -15.69 -0.25 11.50
C ASP A 8 -16.86 0.58 12.05
N THR A 9 -16.90 1.87 11.72
CA THR A 9 -17.98 2.78 12.15
C THR A 9 -19.37 2.38 11.61
N PHE A 10 -19.43 1.55 10.58
CA PHE A 10 -20.68 1.04 9.99
C PHE A 10 -21.09 -0.32 10.54
N GLY A 11 -20.32 -0.90 11.47
CA GLY A 11 -20.61 -2.18 12.12
C GLY A 11 -19.74 -3.32 11.63
N GLU A 12 -20.22 -4.54 11.89
CA GLU A 12 -19.52 -5.78 11.58
C GLU A 12 -19.53 -6.10 10.08
N ILE A 13 -18.43 -6.71 9.62
CA ILE A 13 -18.32 -7.25 8.25
C ILE A 13 -17.43 -8.49 8.24
N GLU A 14 -17.84 -9.49 7.47
CA GLU A 14 -17.04 -10.70 7.25
C GLU A 14 -15.95 -10.45 6.24
N VAL A 15 -14.70 -10.79 6.60
CA VAL A 15 -13.52 -10.74 5.72
C VAL A 15 -12.92 -12.15 5.63
N PRO A 16 -12.46 -12.63 4.47
CA PRO A 16 -11.80 -13.92 4.35
C PRO A 16 -10.60 -14.01 5.31
N GLU A 17 -10.47 -15.12 6.02
CA GLU A 17 -9.45 -15.29 7.07
C GLU A 17 -8.02 -15.27 6.54
N ASP A 18 -7.82 -15.70 5.29
CA ASP A 18 -6.54 -15.73 4.59
C ASP A 18 -6.10 -14.37 4.03
N LYS A 19 -6.93 -13.32 4.15
CA LYS A 19 -6.66 -11.99 3.60
C LYS A 19 -6.33 -11.00 4.71
N TYR A 20 -5.43 -10.05 4.43
CA TYR A 20 -4.89 -9.11 5.42
C TYR A 20 -5.57 -7.73 5.38
N TRP A 21 -6.46 -7.48 4.43
CA TRP A 21 -7.27 -6.26 4.45
C TRP A 21 -8.36 -6.32 5.53
N GLY A 22 -8.87 -5.17 5.92
CA GLY A 22 -9.88 -5.04 6.96
C GLY A 22 -11.27 -4.66 6.44
N ALA A 23 -12.07 -4.09 7.33
CA ALA A 23 -13.48 -3.76 7.09
C ALA A 23 -13.68 -2.73 5.96
N GLN A 24 -12.86 -1.68 5.91
CA GLN A 24 -13.01 -0.60 4.92
C GLN A 24 -12.78 -1.13 3.49
N THR A 25 -11.75 -1.94 3.31
CA THR A 25 -11.46 -2.57 2.01
C THR A 25 -12.56 -3.54 1.59
N GLU A 26 -13.05 -4.39 2.50
CA GLU A 26 -14.11 -5.33 2.18
C GLU A 26 -15.41 -4.61 1.81
N ARG A 27 -15.75 -3.50 2.49
CA ARG A 27 -16.90 -2.67 2.09
C ARG A 27 -16.72 -2.04 0.72
N SER A 28 -15.54 -1.50 0.44
CA SER A 28 -15.22 -0.93 -0.87
C SER A 28 -15.40 -1.97 -1.98
N LYS A 29 -14.86 -3.16 -1.80
CA LYS A 29 -14.98 -4.28 -2.73
C LYS A 29 -16.45 -4.68 -2.99
N ARG A 30 -17.30 -4.68 -1.95
CA ARG A 30 -18.73 -4.98 -2.08
C ARG A 30 -19.52 -3.85 -2.72
N ASN A 31 -19.15 -2.59 -2.45
CA ASN A 31 -19.86 -1.41 -2.95
C ASN A 31 -19.51 -1.08 -4.40
N PHE A 32 -18.31 -1.46 -4.86
CA PHE A 32 -17.81 -1.14 -6.20
C PHE A 32 -17.42 -2.38 -7.00
N PRO A 33 -18.37 -3.30 -7.29
CA PRO A 33 -18.12 -4.44 -8.15
C PRO A 33 -18.17 -4.02 -9.63
N VAL A 34 -17.39 -3.00 -10.01
CA VAL A 34 -17.44 -2.34 -11.33
C VAL A 34 -16.09 -2.49 -12.02
N GLY A 35 -16.11 -2.97 -13.26
CA GLY A 35 -14.90 -3.17 -14.05
C GLY A 35 -14.10 -4.40 -13.63
N LYS A 36 -12.92 -4.53 -14.22
CA LYS A 36 -11.98 -5.65 -13.96
C LYS A 36 -10.55 -5.15 -13.73
N GLU A 37 -10.34 -3.87 -13.93
CA GLU A 37 -9.04 -3.23 -13.81
C GLU A 37 -8.76 -2.96 -12.34
N TYR A 38 -7.83 -3.72 -11.78
CA TYR A 38 -7.34 -3.52 -10.42
C TYR A 38 -6.44 -2.29 -10.34
N MET A 39 -6.31 -1.74 -9.13
CA MET A 39 -5.31 -0.70 -8.87
C MET A 39 -3.92 -1.23 -9.26
N PRO A 40 -3.16 -0.51 -10.12
CA PRO A 40 -1.82 -0.93 -10.50
C PRO A 40 -0.95 -1.18 -9.28
N ILE A 41 -0.23 -2.31 -9.28
CA ILE A 41 0.58 -2.71 -8.12
C ILE A 41 1.70 -1.71 -7.85
N GLU A 42 2.19 -1.04 -8.87
CA GLU A 42 3.19 0.02 -8.77
C GLU A 42 2.71 1.18 -7.89
N VAL A 43 1.39 1.52 -7.95
CA VAL A 43 0.78 2.52 -7.07
C VAL A 43 0.75 2.03 -5.61
N ILE A 44 0.48 0.74 -5.40
CA ILE A 44 0.55 0.13 -4.06
C ILE A 44 1.97 0.19 -3.51
N TYR A 45 2.98 -0.09 -4.34
CA TYR A 45 4.39 0.06 -3.97
C TYR A 45 4.74 1.52 -3.67
N GLY A 46 4.22 2.47 -4.46
CA GLY A 46 4.33 3.90 -4.17
C GLY A 46 3.75 4.28 -2.79
N PHE A 47 2.59 3.74 -2.45
CA PHE A 47 2.02 3.89 -1.10
C PHE A 47 2.93 3.27 -0.02
N ALA A 48 3.45 2.08 -0.24
CA ALA A 48 4.32 1.42 0.73
C ALA A 48 5.59 2.23 1.01
N GLN A 49 6.22 2.80 -0.02
CA GLN A 49 7.37 3.70 0.12
C GLN A 49 6.99 4.96 0.94
N LEU A 50 5.85 5.57 0.63
CA LEU A 50 5.34 6.75 1.33
C LEU A 50 5.06 6.44 2.82
N LYS A 51 4.35 5.34 3.12
CA LYS A 51 4.03 4.94 4.50
C LYS A 51 5.29 4.61 5.30
N ARG A 52 6.26 3.96 4.67
CA ARG A 52 7.58 3.68 5.25
C ARG A 52 8.29 4.98 5.63
N GLY A 53 8.35 5.95 4.71
CA GLY A 53 8.92 7.28 4.97
C GLY A 53 8.18 8.05 6.05
N ALA A 54 6.84 8.02 6.04
CA ALA A 54 6.01 8.67 7.07
C ALA A 54 6.22 8.05 8.46
N ALA A 55 6.38 6.73 8.57
CA ALA A 55 6.67 6.06 9.84
C ALA A 55 8.01 6.50 10.42
N LEU A 56 9.05 6.61 9.59
CA LEU A 56 10.36 7.10 9.99
C LEU A 56 10.28 8.56 10.47
N ALA A 57 9.65 9.44 9.69
CA ALA A 57 9.51 10.85 10.05
C ALA A 57 8.67 11.06 11.33
N ASN A 58 7.56 10.34 11.48
CA ASN A 58 6.74 10.41 12.70
C ASN A 58 7.49 9.90 13.94
N HIS A 59 8.36 8.91 13.77
CA HIS A 59 9.23 8.45 14.86
C HIS A 59 10.25 9.55 15.25
N GLU A 60 10.96 10.14 14.30
CA GLU A 60 11.91 11.23 14.56
C GLU A 60 11.24 12.43 15.25
N LEU A 61 9.97 12.70 14.93
CA LEU A 61 9.16 13.74 15.56
C LEU A 61 8.58 13.31 16.93
N GLY A 62 8.91 12.13 17.44
CA GLY A 62 8.42 11.62 18.72
C GLY A 62 6.94 11.25 18.74
N LYS A 63 6.31 11.08 17.57
CA LYS A 63 4.89 10.75 17.43
C LYS A 63 4.61 9.25 17.31
N LEU A 64 5.64 8.44 17.10
CA LEU A 64 5.55 7.00 16.95
C LEU A 64 6.66 6.33 17.78
N SER A 65 6.34 5.23 18.49
CA SER A 65 7.34 4.47 19.23
C SER A 65 8.28 3.71 18.30
N ASP A 66 9.45 3.30 18.82
CA ASP A 66 10.39 2.43 18.07
C ASP A 66 9.75 1.13 17.61
N GLU A 67 8.96 0.49 18.48
CA GLU A 67 8.30 -0.78 18.16
C GLU A 67 7.31 -0.62 17.01
N LYS A 68 6.45 0.39 17.06
CA LYS A 68 5.47 0.69 15.99
C LYS A 68 6.15 1.07 14.68
N LYS A 69 7.17 1.93 14.72
CA LYS A 69 7.95 2.30 13.54
C LYS A 69 8.55 1.05 12.88
N ASN A 70 9.24 0.21 13.64
CA ASN A 70 9.90 -0.98 13.12
C ASN A 70 8.88 -1.96 12.50
N ALA A 71 7.73 -2.14 13.13
CA ALA A 71 6.67 -3.01 12.63
C ALA A 71 6.04 -2.49 11.33
N ILE A 72 5.79 -1.16 11.24
CA ILE A 72 5.26 -0.55 10.02
C ILE A 72 6.28 -0.65 8.88
N VAL A 73 7.55 -0.34 9.14
CA VAL A 73 8.64 -0.47 8.15
C VAL A 73 8.74 -1.90 7.65
N TYR A 74 8.75 -2.89 8.55
CA TYR A 74 8.75 -4.31 8.20
C TYR A 74 7.59 -4.68 7.27
N ALA A 75 6.37 -4.22 7.57
CA ALA A 75 5.20 -4.50 6.75
C ALA A 75 5.31 -3.85 5.36
N CYS A 76 5.78 -2.60 5.30
CA CYS A 76 6.01 -1.90 4.04
C CYS A 76 7.09 -2.60 3.18
N ASP A 77 8.18 -3.05 3.79
CA ASP A 77 9.24 -3.76 3.08
C ASP A 77 8.73 -5.09 2.48
N ARG A 78 7.82 -5.80 3.15
CA ARG A 78 7.17 -7.01 2.60
C ARG A 78 6.28 -6.69 1.39
N ILE A 79 5.57 -5.56 1.42
CA ILE A 79 4.80 -5.11 0.23
C ILE A 79 5.75 -4.82 -0.92
N LEU A 80 6.83 -4.08 -0.68
CA LEU A 80 7.82 -3.73 -1.70
C LEU A 80 8.54 -4.94 -2.31
N ASN A 81 8.66 -6.03 -1.56
CA ASN A 81 9.19 -7.31 -2.04
C ASN A 81 8.18 -8.15 -2.85
N GLY A 82 6.93 -7.67 -3.04
CA GLY A 82 5.88 -8.39 -3.75
C GLY A 82 5.27 -9.57 -2.99
N GLU A 83 5.54 -9.70 -1.69
CA GLU A 83 5.05 -10.82 -0.88
C GLU A 83 3.55 -10.74 -0.56
N LEU A 84 2.94 -9.57 -0.77
CA LEU A 84 1.59 -9.25 -0.31
C LEU A 84 0.65 -8.79 -1.44
N ASP A 85 1.00 -8.99 -2.69
CA ASP A 85 0.27 -8.48 -3.86
C ASP A 85 -1.19 -8.93 -3.90
N ASP A 86 -1.49 -10.16 -3.46
CA ASP A 86 -2.84 -10.73 -3.41
C ASP A 86 -3.76 -10.09 -2.35
N HIS A 87 -3.26 -9.13 -1.56
CA HIS A 87 -4.02 -8.45 -0.52
C HIS A 87 -4.54 -7.07 -0.94
N PHE A 88 -4.45 -6.72 -2.23
CA PHE A 88 -4.91 -5.44 -2.78
C PHE A 88 -5.99 -5.64 -3.86
N PRO A 89 -7.23 -6.00 -3.44
CA PRO A 89 -8.28 -6.46 -4.36
C PRO A 89 -9.11 -5.32 -4.97
N LEU A 90 -8.78 -4.05 -4.72
CA LEU A 90 -9.62 -2.94 -5.15
C LEU A 90 -9.43 -2.61 -6.63
N VAL A 91 -10.55 -2.38 -7.31
CA VAL A 91 -10.57 -1.91 -8.69
C VAL A 91 -10.31 -0.39 -8.77
N VAL A 92 -9.89 0.08 -9.95
CA VAL A 92 -9.69 1.53 -10.19
C VAL A 92 -11.02 2.31 -10.19
N TRP A 93 -12.13 1.64 -10.47
CA TRP A 93 -13.49 2.18 -10.53
C TRP A 93 -14.11 2.31 -9.13
N GLN A 94 -13.44 3.02 -8.26
CA GLN A 94 -13.85 3.37 -6.91
C GLN A 94 -14.06 4.89 -6.79
N THR A 95 -14.15 5.44 -5.57
CA THR A 95 -14.21 6.91 -5.38
C THR A 95 -12.95 7.58 -5.92
N GLY A 96 -13.10 8.70 -6.62
CA GLY A 96 -12.01 9.41 -7.28
C GLY A 96 -10.96 10.05 -6.36
N SER A 97 -11.21 10.07 -5.04
CA SER A 97 -10.28 10.62 -4.04
C SER A 97 -9.11 9.71 -3.67
N GLY A 98 -9.13 8.42 -4.07
CA GLY A 98 -8.13 7.43 -3.70
C GLY A 98 -8.13 7.00 -2.24
N THR A 99 -9.11 7.43 -1.45
CA THR A 99 -9.20 7.12 -0.01
C THR A 99 -9.28 5.62 0.24
N GLN A 100 -10.01 4.88 -0.58
CA GLN A 100 -10.17 3.44 -0.41
C GLN A 100 -8.87 2.68 -0.66
N SER A 101 -8.08 3.06 -1.67
CA SER A 101 -6.75 2.49 -1.91
C SER A 101 -5.80 2.82 -0.75
N ASN A 102 -5.82 4.06 -0.25
CA ASN A 102 -5.04 4.42 0.93
C ASN A 102 -5.43 3.58 2.16
N MET A 103 -6.73 3.37 2.38
CA MET A 103 -7.22 2.55 3.49
C MET A 103 -6.85 1.07 3.32
N ASN A 104 -6.91 0.54 2.11
CA ASN A 104 -6.47 -0.84 1.84
C ASN A 104 -5.00 -1.04 2.25
N VAL A 105 -4.13 -0.12 1.85
CA VAL A 105 -2.71 -0.19 2.26
C VAL A 105 -2.56 -0.05 3.77
N ASN A 106 -3.28 0.89 4.41
CA ASN A 106 -3.23 1.07 5.86
C ASN A 106 -3.66 -0.20 6.61
N GLU A 107 -4.73 -0.86 6.16
CA GLU A 107 -5.25 -2.09 6.78
C GLU A 107 -4.28 -3.26 6.64
N VAL A 108 -3.72 -3.48 5.44
CA VAL A 108 -2.73 -4.55 5.20
C VAL A 108 -1.45 -4.30 6.01
N VAL A 109 -0.93 -3.07 6.01
CA VAL A 109 0.24 -2.70 6.81
C VAL A 109 -0.04 -2.92 8.29
N SER A 110 -1.19 -2.47 8.79
CA SER A 110 -1.57 -2.64 10.20
C SER A 110 -1.67 -4.12 10.59
N TYR A 111 -2.29 -4.94 9.77
CA TYR A 111 -2.41 -6.38 10.01
C TYR A 111 -1.03 -7.04 10.15
N VAL A 112 -0.17 -6.85 9.15
CA VAL A 112 1.18 -7.47 9.12
C VAL A 112 2.06 -6.94 10.25
N ALA A 113 1.95 -5.63 10.54
CA ALA A 113 2.70 -5.02 11.64
C ALA A 113 2.24 -5.54 13.01
N ASN A 114 0.95 -5.77 13.21
CA ASN A 114 0.44 -6.39 14.44
C ASN A 114 0.92 -7.84 14.60
N GLU A 115 0.97 -8.62 13.52
CA GLU A 115 1.55 -9.96 13.56
C GLU A 115 3.05 -9.93 13.90
N TYR A 116 3.78 -8.94 13.37
CA TYR A 116 5.17 -8.72 13.74
C TYR A 116 5.33 -8.43 15.22
N LEU A 117 4.54 -7.49 15.77
CA LEU A 117 4.58 -7.14 17.19
C LEU A 117 4.28 -8.33 18.10
N LYS A 118 3.25 -9.12 17.79
CA LYS A 118 2.91 -10.33 18.53
C LYS A 118 4.07 -11.33 18.57
N LYS A 119 4.72 -11.56 17.43
CA LYS A 119 5.89 -12.48 17.34
C LYS A 119 7.07 -12.01 18.17
N HIS A 120 7.21 -10.70 18.39
CA HIS A 120 8.28 -10.10 19.19
C HIS A 120 7.86 -9.85 20.66
N GLY A 121 6.69 -10.31 21.07
CA GLY A 121 6.22 -10.23 22.47
C GLY A 121 5.82 -8.79 22.88
N SER A 122 5.62 -7.90 21.95
CA SER A 122 5.14 -6.54 22.23
C SER A 122 3.68 -6.54 22.67
N LYS A 123 3.35 -5.60 23.56
CA LYS A 123 1.97 -5.31 24.00
C LYS A 123 1.33 -4.18 23.22
N GLU A 124 2.10 -3.50 22.36
CA GLU A 124 1.58 -2.44 21.52
C GLU A 124 0.69 -3.01 20.40
N ALA A 125 -0.22 -2.18 19.92
CA ALA A 125 -1.06 -2.46 18.77
C ALA A 125 -0.97 -1.29 17.77
N ILE A 126 -1.08 -1.62 16.50
CA ILE A 126 -1.07 -0.64 15.41
C ILE A 126 -2.47 -0.52 14.83
N HIS A 127 -2.95 0.73 14.80
CA HIS A 127 -4.23 1.07 14.19
C HIS A 127 -4.02 1.65 12.78
N PRO A 128 -4.82 1.25 11.77
CA PRO A 128 -4.66 1.72 10.38
C PRO A 128 -4.67 3.24 10.23
N ASN A 129 -5.60 3.94 10.90
CA ASN A 129 -5.71 5.40 10.82
C ASN A 129 -4.76 6.14 11.76
N ASP A 130 -4.68 5.69 13.01
CA ASP A 130 -4.02 6.47 14.06
C ASP A 130 -2.50 6.31 14.05
N ASP A 131 -1.99 5.20 13.51
CA ASP A 131 -0.58 4.89 13.45
C ASP A 131 -0.04 4.87 12.01
N VAL A 132 -0.60 4.03 11.13
CA VAL A 132 -0.12 3.89 9.75
C VAL A 132 -0.39 5.17 8.95
N ASN A 133 -1.56 5.77 9.12
CA ASN A 133 -1.94 7.01 8.43
C ASN A 133 -1.62 8.29 9.24
N LYS A 134 -0.85 8.18 10.31
CA LYS A 134 -0.53 9.31 11.19
C LYS A 134 0.07 10.49 10.43
N SER A 135 -0.47 11.69 10.67
CA SER A 135 -0.06 12.96 10.04
C SER A 135 -0.22 13.00 8.51
N GLN A 136 -1.12 12.18 7.94
CA GLN A 136 -1.31 12.09 6.50
C GLN A 136 -2.78 12.30 6.12
N SER A 137 -2.99 12.87 4.92
CA SER A 137 -4.29 12.98 4.27
C SER A 137 -4.32 12.06 3.05
N SER A 138 -5.41 11.34 2.81
CA SER A 138 -5.58 10.51 1.59
C SER A 138 -5.58 11.35 0.31
N ASN A 139 -6.01 12.61 0.38
CA ASN A 139 -6.00 13.53 -0.76
C ASN A 139 -4.58 13.95 -1.17
N ASP A 140 -3.60 13.77 -0.29
CA ASP A 140 -2.18 13.99 -0.57
C ASP A 140 -1.46 12.67 -0.86
N THR A 141 -1.68 11.66 -0.05
CA THR A 141 -0.96 10.38 -0.16
C THR A 141 -1.25 9.63 -1.45
N PHE A 142 -2.48 9.68 -1.97
CA PHE A 142 -2.82 8.99 -3.21
C PHE A 142 -2.11 9.60 -4.44
N PRO A 143 -2.21 10.91 -4.73
CA PRO A 143 -1.46 11.49 -5.84
C PRO A 143 0.05 11.38 -5.65
N THR A 144 0.56 11.46 -4.42
CA THR A 144 1.98 11.24 -4.14
C THR A 144 2.41 9.81 -4.49
N ALA A 145 1.63 8.80 -4.10
CA ALA A 145 1.91 7.41 -4.45
C ALA A 145 1.89 7.19 -5.97
N MET A 146 0.95 7.82 -6.69
CA MET A 146 0.92 7.79 -8.16
C MET A 146 2.17 8.40 -8.78
N HIS A 147 2.63 9.56 -8.28
CA HIS A 147 3.85 10.20 -8.80
C HIS A 147 5.09 9.37 -8.51
N VAL A 148 5.21 8.78 -7.32
CA VAL A 148 6.31 7.88 -6.97
C VAL A 148 6.34 6.66 -7.88
N ALA A 149 5.17 6.04 -8.11
CA ALA A 149 5.04 4.90 -9.01
C ALA A 149 5.43 5.27 -10.44
N LEU A 150 4.90 6.38 -10.97
CA LEU A 150 5.20 6.85 -12.33
C LEU A 150 6.69 7.15 -12.51
N PHE A 151 7.30 7.86 -11.56
CA PHE A 151 8.73 8.18 -11.61
C PHE A 151 9.57 6.90 -11.65
N HIS A 152 9.28 5.95 -10.77
CA HIS A 152 9.99 4.68 -10.72
C HIS A 152 9.87 3.90 -12.04
N GLU A 153 8.66 3.80 -12.62
CA GLU A 153 8.43 3.10 -13.88
C GLU A 153 9.13 3.77 -15.07
N VAL A 154 9.21 5.10 -15.06
CA VAL A 154 9.98 5.84 -16.08
C VAL A 154 11.48 5.51 -15.97
N GLU A 155 12.05 5.57 -14.76
CA GLU A 155 13.49 5.31 -14.56
C GLU A 155 13.90 3.87 -14.89
N ILE A 156 13.11 2.89 -14.42
CA ILE A 156 13.55 1.48 -14.50
C ILE A 156 13.07 0.74 -15.75
N LYS A 157 12.04 1.25 -16.42
CA LYS A 157 11.49 0.58 -17.62
C LYS A 157 11.56 1.45 -18.87
N LEU A 158 11.00 2.66 -18.83
CA LEU A 158 10.87 3.48 -20.02
C LEU A 158 12.23 4.00 -20.51
N GLU A 159 13.01 4.61 -19.64
CA GLU A 159 14.31 5.17 -20.02
C GLU A 159 15.28 4.10 -20.56
N PRO A 160 15.47 2.95 -19.91
CA PRO A 160 16.29 1.87 -20.47
C PRO A 160 15.78 1.35 -21.81
N ALA A 161 14.45 1.24 -22.01
CA ALA A 161 13.88 0.78 -23.27
C ALA A 161 14.12 1.79 -24.39
N LEU A 162 13.99 3.10 -24.12
CA LEU A 162 14.29 4.14 -25.09
C LEU A 162 15.81 4.18 -25.44
N ASN A 163 16.67 4.04 -24.45
CA ASN A 163 18.10 3.97 -24.67
C ASN A 163 18.50 2.74 -25.50
N HIS A 164 17.86 1.60 -25.26
CA HIS A 164 18.06 0.40 -26.07
C HIS A 164 17.59 0.62 -27.51
N LEU A 165 16.42 1.20 -27.73
CA LEU A 165 15.91 1.51 -29.06
C LEU A 165 16.84 2.48 -29.80
N LEU A 166 17.32 3.54 -29.12
CA LEU A 166 18.27 4.49 -29.68
C LEU A 166 19.57 3.82 -30.11
N SER A 167 20.11 2.90 -29.31
CA SER A 167 21.32 2.14 -29.64
C SER A 167 21.14 1.29 -30.91
N LEU A 168 19.98 0.69 -31.11
CA LEU A 168 19.65 -0.09 -32.30
C LEU A 168 19.57 0.76 -33.56
N ILE A 169 19.02 1.99 -33.44
CA ILE A 169 18.97 2.96 -34.55
C ILE A 169 20.38 3.34 -35.00
N HIS A 170 21.28 3.65 -34.06
CA HIS A 170 22.67 3.97 -34.37
C HIS A 170 23.48 2.81 -35.01
N ILE A 171 23.15 1.56 -34.67
CA ILE A 171 23.74 0.37 -35.30
C ILE A 171 23.28 0.18 -36.73
N SER A 172 22.03 0.58 -37.04
CA SER A 172 21.36 0.36 -38.34
C SER A 172 21.52 1.51 -39.31
N GLU A 173 22.07 2.67 -38.90
CA GLU A 173 22.34 3.76 -39.82
C GLU A 173 23.48 3.37 -40.81
N PRO A 174 23.25 3.39 -42.13
CA PRO A 174 24.32 3.19 -43.11
C PRO A 174 25.29 4.37 -43.03
N THR A 175 26.54 4.10 -42.82
CA THR A 175 27.65 5.06 -42.94
C THR A 175 27.78 5.61 -44.37
#